data_d6e2dc8ac10f9d8a5a8d353957ee32a7
#
_entry.id   d6e2dc8ac10f9d8a5a8d353957ee32a7
#
_cell.length_a   1.000
_cell.length_b   1.000
_cell.length_c   1.000
_cell.angle_alpha   90.00
_cell.angle_beta   90.00
_cell.angle_gamma   90.00
#
_symmetry.space_group_name_H-M   'P 1'
#
loop_
_entity.id
_entity.type
_entity.pdbx_description
1 polymer ?
#
loop_
_entity_poly.entity_id
_entity_poly.type
_entity_poly.pdbx_seq_one_letter_code
_entity_poly.pdbx_strand_id
1 'polypeptide(L)'
;MYYFASDIHLGAGGEAFAQQTERRFVRWLDDAAQDAEAIFLVGDVFDFWFEYRGVVPKGFVRTLGKLAELTDRGIRVVFFTGNHDMWVGDYLARECGVEIYTSPQQFRLNGKNVFIAHGDNMNIDGQPVLKFLNTVFRSRTLRWLFSWLLHPDLAMRFGHWWSGKSRKSHGAEAVSYTHLRAHETPEHLV
;
A
#
# COMPACT_ATOMS: atom_id res chain seq x y z
N MET A 1 -15.82 12.05 -6.58
CA MET A 1 -16.02 10.59 -6.39
C MET A 1 -14.91 10.05 -5.47
N TYR A 2 -15.08 8.83 -4.86
CA TYR A 2 -14.05 8.16 -4.05
C TYR A 2 -13.57 6.91 -4.79
N TYR A 3 -12.24 6.78 -4.93
CA TYR A 3 -11.60 5.66 -5.62
C TYR A 3 -10.78 4.83 -4.65
N PHE A 4 -10.77 3.51 -4.85
CA PHE A 4 -10.06 2.56 -3.99
C PHE A 4 -9.22 1.61 -4.84
N ALA A 5 -8.00 1.36 -4.40
CA ALA A 5 -7.13 0.34 -4.97
C ALA A 5 -6.34 -0.35 -3.86
N SER A 6 -6.09 -1.65 -3.99
CA SER A 6 -5.27 -2.46 -3.09
C SER A 6 -4.48 -3.50 -3.88
N ASP A 7 -3.49 -4.12 -3.25
CA ASP A 7 -2.78 -5.28 -3.77
C ASP A 7 -2.16 -5.07 -5.17
N ILE A 8 -1.60 -3.90 -5.40
CA ILE A 8 -1.00 -3.52 -6.68
C ILE A 8 0.36 -4.18 -6.86
N HIS A 9 1.11 -4.37 -5.76
CA HIS A 9 2.42 -4.99 -5.71
C HIS A 9 3.42 -4.43 -6.73
N LEU A 10 3.57 -3.11 -6.77
CA LEU A 10 4.54 -2.44 -7.64
C LEU A 10 5.95 -2.96 -7.36
N GLY A 11 6.66 -3.32 -8.42
CA GLY A 11 7.99 -3.94 -8.32
C GLY A 11 7.97 -5.46 -8.29
N ALA A 12 6.80 -6.10 -8.24
CA ALA A 12 6.65 -7.54 -8.33
C ALA A 12 7.02 -8.08 -9.71
N GLY A 13 7.52 -9.33 -9.75
CA GLY A 13 7.86 -10.00 -11.00
C GLY A 13 9.16 -9.50 -11.63
N GLY A 14 9.35 -9.80 -12.90
CA GLY A 14 10.51 -9.32 -13.65
C GLY A 14 10.38 -7.85 -14.03
N GLU A 15 11.51 -7.22 -14.39
CA GLU A 15 11.58 -5.78 -14.65
C GLU A 15 10.53 -5.27 -15.67
N ALA A 16 10.35 -5.97 -16.78
CA ALA A 16 9.38 -5.60 -17.81
C ALA A 16 7.94 -5.64 -17.27
N PHE A 17 7.58 -6.64 -16.47
CA PHE A 17 6.27 -6.77 -15.86
C PHE A 17 6.04 -5.67 -14.82
N ALA A 18 7.04 -5.41 -13.96
CA ALA A 18 6.97 -4.36 -12.96
C ALA A 18 6.75 -2.98 -13.59
N GLN A 19 7.48 -2.66 -14.66
CA GLN A 19 7.28 -1.41 -15.41
C GLN A 19 5.90 -1.32 -16.07
N GLN A 20 5.37 -2.43 -16.59
CA GLN A 20 4.03 -2.47 -17.18
C GLN A 20 2.95 -2.23 -16.12
N THR A 21 3.08 -2.87 -14.95
CA THR A 21 2.17 -2.70 -13.81
C THR A 21 2.18 -1.26 -13.32
N GLU A 22 3.36 -0.65 -13.15
CA GLU A 22 3.49 0.76 -12.77
C GLU A 22 2.77 1.68 -13.76
N ARG A 23 2.99 1.50 -15.08
CA ARG A 23 2.32 2.31 -16.11
C ARG A 23 0.80 2.11 -16.13
N ARG A 24 0.32 0.91 -15.83
CA ARG A 24 -1.12 0.63 -15.71
C ARG A 24 -1.71 1.36 -14.51
N PHE A 25 -1.02 1.30 -13.37
CA PHE A 25 -1.45 1.97 -12.17
C PHE A 25 -1.48 3.49 -12.33
N VAL A 26 -0.46 4.07 -12.95
CA VAL A 26 -0.43 5.52 -13.23
C VAL A 26 -1.59 5.94 -14.13
N ARG A 27 -1.91 5.16 -15.19
CA ARG A 27 -3.09 5.45 -16.03
C ARG A 27 -4.40 5.39 -15.22
N TRP A 28 -4.54 4.41 -14.34
CA TRP A 28 -5.70 4.34 -13.46
C TRP A 28 -5.80 5.56 -12.53
N LEU A 29 -4.68 6.05 -12.01
CA LEU A 29 -4.63 7.30 -11.24
C LEU A 29 -5.02 8.52 -12.09
N ASP A 30 -4.60 8.57 -13.36
CA ASP A 30 -5.01 9.62 -14.31
C ASP A 30 -6.53 9.61 -14.56
N ASP A 31 -7.10 8.43 -14.74
CA ASP A 31 -8.54 8.27 -14.95
C ASP A 31 -9.32 8.67 -13.69
N ALA A 32 -8.90 8.22 -12.52
CA ALA A 32 -9.50 8.58 -11.24
C ALA A 32 -9.42 10.08 -10.97
N ALA A 33 -8.32 10.73 -11.34
CA ALA A 33 -8.07 12.15 -11.10
C ALA A 33 -9.04 13.11 -11.81
N GLN A 34 -9.87 12.60 -12.74
CA GLN A 34 -10.83 13.42 -13.49
C GLN A 34 -11.96 13.93 -12.60
N ASP A 35 -12.37 13.15 -11.59
CA ASP A 35 -13.48 13.50 -10.70
C ASP A 35 -13.30 13.05 -9.24
N ALA A 36 -12.07 12.63 -8.87
CA ALA A 36 -11.80 12.18 -7.51
C ALA A 36 -11.86 13.33 -6.50
N GLU A 37 -12.62 13.14 -5.44
CA GLU A 37 -12.49 13.89 -4.17
C GLU A 37 -11.36 13.31 -3.32
N ALA A 38 -11.25 11.97 -3.30
CA ALA A 38 -10.14 11.27 -2.66
C ALA A 38 -9.87 9.92 -3.33
N ILE A 39 -8.60 9.51 -3.25
CA ILE A 39 -8.11 8.21 -3.71
C ILE A 39 -7.55 7.48 -2.49
N PHE A 40 -8.06 6.28 -2.23
CA PHE A 40 -7.64 5.41 -1.13
C PHE A 40 -6.81 4.25 -1.68
N LEU A 41 -5.55 4.20 -1.28
CA LEU A 41 -4.62 3.12 -1.57
C LEU A 41 -4.59 2.22 -0.33
N VAL A 42 -5.25 1.06 -0.41
CA VAL A 42 -5.58 0.25 0.77
C VAL A 42 -4.62 -0.91 0.94
N GLY A 43 -3.34 -0.59 1.11
CA GLY A 43 -2.26 -1.54 1.41
C GLY A 43 -1.72 -2.31 0.22
N ASP A 44 -0.52 -2.83 0.37
CA ASP A 44 0.22 -3.63 -0.61
C ASP A 44 0.34 -2.94 -2.00
N VAL A 45 0.52 -1.62 -1.96
CA VAL A 45 0.79 -0.82 -3.16
C VAL A 45 2.15 -1.19 -3.72
N PHE A 46 3.14 -1.34 -2.85
CA PHE A 46 4.48 -1.79 -3.21
C PHE A 46 4.69 -3.26 -2.82
N ASP A 47 5.37 -4.01 -3.67
CA ASP A 47 5.71 -5.41 -3.39
C ASP A 47 6.66 -5.56 -2.19
N PHE A 48 7.50 -4.55 -1.99
CA PHE A 48 8.31 -4.36 -0.79
C PHE A 48 8.73 -2.90 -0.69
N TRP A 49 8.51 -2.29 0.49
CA TRP A 49 8.95 -0.93 0.78
C TRP A 49 9.60 -0.86 2.16
N PHE A 50 10.83 -0.36 2.22
CA PHE A 50 11.55 -0.13 3.46
C PHE A 50 12.26 1.23 3.41
N GLU A 51 11.95 2.11 4.34
CA GLU A 51 12.62 3.40 4.47
C GLU A 51 13.77 3.34 5.46
N TYR A 52 14.96 3.68 4.97
CA TYR A 52 16.12 4.00 5.77
C TYR A 52 16.13 5.50 6.08
N ARG A 53 17.10 5.94 6.93
CA ARG A 53 17.21 7.37 7.28
C ARG A 53 17.48 8.28 6.10
N GLY A 54 18.26 7.85 5.14
CA GLY A 54 18.71 8.67 4.01
C GLY A 54 18.51 7.99 2.65
N VAL A 55 17.83 6.83 2.61
CA VAL A 55 17.58 6.10 1.36
C VAL A 55 16.19 5.47 1.37
N VAL A 56 15.56 5.52 0.21
CA VAL A 56 14.31 4.82 -0.08
C VAL A 56 14.52 3.85 -1.24
N PRO A 57 13.64 2.88 -1.46
CA PRO A 57 13.71 2.01 -2.61
C PRO A 57 13.76 2.79 -3.92
N LYS A 58 14.70 2.44 -4.78
CA LYS A 58 14.81 3.05 -6.11
C LYS A 58 13.73 2.51 -7.06
N GLY A 59 13.34 3.32 -8.00
CA GLY A 59 12.25 3.03 -8.95
C GLY A 59 10.99 3.80 -8.59
N PHE A 60 9.87 3.37 -9.14
CA PHE A 60 8.53 3.94 -8.87
C PHE A 60 8.40 5.44 -9.18
N VAL A 61 9.31 5.99 -9.99
CA VAL A 61 9.38 7.44 -10.27
C VAL A 61 8.08 7.96 -10.87
N ARG A 62 7.42 7.17 -11.72
CA ARG A 62 6.13 7.54 -12.33
C ARG A 62 5.03 7.58 -11.29
N THR A 63 4.97 6.56 -10.43
CA THR A 63 3.98 6.48 -9.36
C THR A 63 4.17 7.62 -8.36
N LEU A 64 5.40 7.80 -7.86
CA LEU A 64 5.71 8.85 -6.89
C LEU A 64 5.40 10.24 -7.46
N GLY A 65 5.84 10.50 -8.70
CA GLY A 65 5.54 11.76 -9.38
C GLY A 65 4.04 11.98 -9.61
N LYS A 66 3.28 10.92 -9.90
CA LYS A 66 1.82 11.01 -10.05
C LYS A 66 1.13 11.28 -8.71
N LEU A 67 1.55 10.63 -7.63
CA LEU A 67 1.01 10.90 -6.29
C LEU A 67 1.25 12.37 -5.87
N ALA A 68 2.45 12.87 -6.09
CA ALA A 68 2.78 14.28 -5.83
C ALA A 68 1.91 15.23 -6.68
N GLU A 69 1.80 14.98 -7.98
CA GLU A 69 0.94 15.77 -8.88
C GLU A 69 -0.51 15.82 -8.39
N LEU A 70 -1.07 14.68 -7.96
CA LEU A 70 -2.45 14.59 -7.50
C LEU A 70 -2.67 15.44 -6.24
N THR A 71 -1.78 15.33 -5.28
CA THR A 71 -1.85 16.11 -4.03
C THR A 71 -1.62 17.60 -4.27
N ASP A 72 -0.69 17.97 -5.17
CA ASP A 72 -0.48 19.36 -5.59
C ASP A 72 -1.73 19.97 -6.27
N ARG A 73 -2.54 19.14 -6.93
CA ARG A 73 -3.84 19.52 -7.49
C ARG A 73 -4.95 19.58 -6.45
N GLY A 74 -4.67 19.27 -5.20
CA GLY A 74 -5.64 19.27 -4.10
C GLY A 74 -6.48 17.98 -4.02
N ILE A 75 -6.17 16.93 -4.77
CA ILE A 75 -6.83 15.64 -4.64
C ILE A 75 -6.26 14.92 -3.42
N ARG A 76 -7.13 14.57 -2.49
CA ARG A 76 -6.74 13.85 -1.29
C ARG A 76 -6.30 12.43 -1.62
N VAL A 77 -5.05 12.06 -1.31
CA VAL A 77 -4.54 10.70 -1.45
C VAL A 77 -4.28 10.10 -0.08
N VAL A 78 -4.94 9.00 0.22
CA VAL A 78 -4.88 8.29 1.50
C VAL A 78 -4.24 6.94 1.28
N PHE A 79 -3.17 6.65 2.02
CA PHE A 79 -2.40 5.42 1.93
C PHE A 79 -2.51 4.62 3.23
N PHE A 80 -3.01 3.41 3.14
CA PHE A 80 -2.94 2.43 4.23
C PHE A 80 -1.77 1.51 3.98
N THR A 81 -1.02 1.20 5.03
CA THR A 81 0.04 0.20 4.92
C THR A 81 -0.55 -1.21 4.94
N GLY A 82 -0.11 -2.07 4.04
CA GLY A 82 -0.34 -3.51 4.07
C GLY A 82 0.80 -4.27 4.75
N ASN A 83 0.88 -5.56 4.49
CA ASN A 83 1.97 -6.40 5.03
C ASN A 83 3.26 -6.33 4.18
N HIS A 84 3.19 -5.96 2.91
CA HIS A 84 4.33 -5.81 2.03
C HIS A 84 5.00 -4.43 2.12
N ASP A 85 4.23 -3.41 2.45
CA ASP A 85 4.70 -2.03 2.58
C ASP A 85 4.50 -1.44 3.99
N MET A 86 4.46 -2.31 5.01
CA MET A 86 4.29 -1.92 6.42
C MET A 86 5.40 -1.01 6.96
N TRP A 87 6.53 -0.95 6.27
CA TRP A 87 7.69 -0.15 6.66
C TRP A 87 7.80 1.17 5.89
N VAL A 88 6.71 1.61 5.31
CA VAL A 88 6.53 2.99 4.88
C VAL A 88 6.66 3.89 6.10
N GLY A 89 7.55 4.88 6.00
CA GLY A 89 7.78 5.91 7.02
C GLY A 89 7.05 7.20 6.69
N ASP A 90 7.80 8.31 6.65
CA ASP A 90 7.25 9.63 6.37
C ASP A 90 7.58 10.16 4.96
N TYR A 91 8.35 9.43 4.17
CA TYR A 91 8.81 9.87 2.86
C TYR A 91 7.65 10.20 1.91
N LEU A 92 6.67 9.28 1.78
CA LEU A 92 5.52 9.54 0.91
C LEU A 92 4.66 10.72 1.39
N ALA A 93 4.55 10.91 2.70
CA ALA A 93 3.83 12.05 3.24
C ALA A 93 4.56 13.38 2.96
N ARG A 94 5.88 13.41 3.12
CA ARG A 94 6.69 14.61 2.94
C ARG A 94 6.93 14.99 1.49
N GLU A 95 7.19 13.99 0.64
CA GLU A 95 7.58 14.23 -0.75
C GLU A 95 6.39 14.17 -1.72
N CYS A 96 5.34 13.42 -1.36
CA CYS A 96 4.18 13.24 -2.23
C CYS A 96 2.88 13.77 -1.62
N GLY A 97 2.89 14.37 -0.42
CA GLY A 97 1.69 14.92 0.21
C GLY A 97 0.62 13.89 0.61
N VAL A 98 0.97 12.61 0.68
CA VAL A 98 0.03 11.50 0.92
C VAL A 98 -0.25 11.36 2.41
N GLU A 99 -1.52 11.15 2.79
CA GLU A 99 -1.89 10.83 4.17
C GLU A 99 -1.66 9.34 4.44
N ILE A 100 -0.83 9.00 5.45
CA ILE A 100 -0.45 7.61 5.75
C ILE A 100 -1.15 7.13 7.01
N TYR A 101 -1.79 5.96 6.92
CA TYR A 101 -2.40 5.25 8.04
C TYR A 101 -1.82 3.84 8.17
N THR A 102 -1.36 3.50 9.37
CA THR A 102 -0.80 2.19 9.72
C THR A 102 -1.78 1.28 10.48
N SER A 103 -3.00 1.76 10.67
CA SER A 103 -4.09 1.07 11.37
C SER A 103 -5.42 1.36 10.69
N PRO A 104 -6.42 0.49 10.89
CA PRO A 104 -7.77 0.72 10.39
C PRO A 104 -8.32 2.08 10.80
N GLN A 105 -9.06 2.73 9.91
CA GLN A 105 -9.65 4.03 10.14
C GLN A 105 -11.13 4.07 9.70
N GLN A 106 -11.86 4.97 10.31
CA GLN A 106 -13.24 5.23 9.95
C GLN A 106 -13.34 6.61 9.28
N PHE A 107 -13.94 6.65 8.12
CA PHE A 107 -14.17 7.88 7.33
C PHE A 107 -15.65 8.11 7.15
N ARG A 108 -16.02 9.39 7.04
CA ARG A 108 -17.37 9.76 6.63
C ARG A 108 -17.35 10.17 5.16
N LEU A 109 -17.81 9.26 4.30
CA LEU A 109 -17.86 9.44 2.85
C LEU A 109 -19.31 9.50 2.38
N ASN A 110 -19.69 10.55 1.66
CA ASN A 110 -21.08 10.76 1.20
C ASN A 110 -22.14 10.61 2.32
N GLY A 111 -21.80 11.09 3.52
CA GLY A 111 -22.71 11.00 4.68
C GLY A 111 -22.76 9.63 5.38
N LYS A 112 -22.09 8.61 4.83
CA LYS A 112 -22.00 7.25 5.41
C LYS A 112 -20.67 7.07 6.15
N ASN A 113 -20.70 6.33 7.25
CA ASN A 113 -19.47 5.91 7.94
C ASN A 113 -18.91 4.66 7.23
N VAL A 114 -17.68 4.77 6.74
CA VAL A 114 -16.99 3.72 6.03
C VAL A 114 -15.75 3.33 6.83
N PHE A 115 -15.63 2.07 7.18
CA PHE A 115 -14.46 1.50 7.82
C PHE A 115 -13.50 0.98 6.74
N ILE A 116 -12.24 1.45 6.76
CA ILE A 116 -11.23 1.09 5.78
C ILE A 116 -10.04 0.45 6.48
N ALA A 117 -9.67 -0.73 6.01
CA ALA A 117 -8.53 -1.50 6.49
C ALA A 117 -7.99 -2.40 5.37
N HIS A 118 -6.69 -2.68 5.36
CA HIS A 118 -6.12 -3.65 4.40
C HIS A 118 -6.54 -5.10 4.68
N GLY A 119 -6.82 -5.43 5.95
CA GLY A 119 -7.36 -6.76 6.29
C GLY A 119 -6.31 -7.81 6.69
N ASP A 120 -5.04 -7.56 6.52
CA ASP A 120 -3.94 -8.48 6.89
C ASP A 120 -3.93 -8.88 8.37
N ASN A 121 -4.55 -8.08 9.23
CA ASN A 121 -4.63 -8.29 10.68
C ASN A 121 -6.03 -8.67 11.20
N MET A 122 -7.03 -8.80 10.32
CA MET A 122 -8.41 -8.98 10.76
C MET A 122 -8.74 -10.42 11.17
N ASN A 123 -7.91 -11.40 10.85
CA ASN A 123 -8.20 -12.82 11.11
C ASN A 123 -6.97 -13.62 11.59
N ILE A 124 -6.14 -13.05 12.45
CA ILE A 124 -4.97 -13.72 13.03
C ILE A 124 -5.24 -14.39 14.38
N ASP A 125 -6.48 -14.36 14.87
CA ASP A 125 -6.90 -15.08 16.08
C ASP A 125 -6.94 -16.58 15.79
N GLY A 126 -5.90 -17.29 16.22
CA GLY A 126 -5.71 -18.72 15.95
C GLY A 126 -4.41 -19.07 15.23
N GLN A 127 -3.64 -18.06 14.79
CA GLN A 127 -2.34 -18.26 14.13
C GLN A 127 -1.20 -17.59 14.93
N PRO A 128 -0.72 -18.22 16.03
CA PRO A 128 0.23 -17.59 16.95
C PRO A 128 1.55 -17.21 16.28
N VAL A 129 1.99 -17.98 15.29
CA VAL A 129 3.23 -17.70 14.55
C VAL A 129 3.10 -16.44 13.70
N LEU A 130 1.97 -16.24 13.00
CA LEU A 130 1.74 -15.03 12.22
C LEU A 130 1.56 -13.81 13.13
N LYS A 131 0.88 -13.98 14.27
CA LYS A 131 0.75 -12.91 15.26
C LYS A 131 2.12 -12.49 15.82
N PHE A 132 2.99 -13.45 16.12
CA PHE A 132 4.35 -13.20 16.56
C PHE A 132 5.16 -12.47 15.47
N LEU A 133 5.16 -12.97 14.23
CA LEU A 133 5.86 -12.34 13.10
C LEU A 133 5.36 -10.92 12.84
N ASN A 134 4.05 -10.68 12.85
CA ASN A 134 3.50 -9.34 12.70
C ASN A 134 3.95 -8.41 13.84
N THR A 135 3.98 -8.91 15.08
CA THR A 135 4.47 -8.12 16.23
C THR A 135 5.96 -7.78 16.06
N VAL A 136 6.76 -8.74 15.63
CA VAL A 136 8.19 -8.57 15.38
C VAL A 136 8.42 -7.53 14.26
N PHE A 137 7.75 -7.69 13.12
CA PHE A 137 7.92 -6.80 11.97
C PHE A 137 7.37 -5.39 12.20
N ARG A 138 6.36 -5.22 13.06
CA ARG A 138 5.83 -3.90 13.45
C ARG A 138 6.60 -3.24 14.58
N SER A 139 7.56 -3.94 15.21
CA SER A 139 8.39 -3.40 16.29
C SER A 139 9.32 -2.28 15.79
N ARG A 140 9.17 -1.08 16.38
CA ARG A 140 10.03 0.08 16.06
C ARG A 140 11.50 -0.19 16.37
N THR A 141 11.78 -0.93 17.45
CA THR A 141 13.14 -1.28 17.87
C THR A 141 13.79 -2.24 16.88
N LEU A 142 13.05 -3.27 16.45
CA LEU A 142 13.57 -4.24 15.45
C LEU A 142 13.75 -3.59 14.08
N ARG A 143 12.85 -2.70 13.67
CA ARG A 143 13.01 -1.90 12.45
C ARG A 143 14.28 -1.03 12.52
N TRP A 144 14.53 -0.38 13.66
CA TRP A 144 15.74 0.41 13.88
C TRP A 144 17.00 -0.46 13.80
N LEU A 145 17.01 -1.61 14.50
CA LEU A 145 18.12 -2.55 14.49
C LEU A 145 18.38 -3.11 13.07
N PHE A 146 17.33 -3.48 12.35
CA PHE A 146 17.39 -3.93 10.96
C PHE A 146 18.00 -2.85 10.05
N SER A 147 17.54 -1.61 10.19
CA SER A 147 18.06 -0.47 9.40
C SER A 147 19.52 -0.12 9.70
N TRP A 148 20.03 -0.51 10.88
CA TRP A 148 21.40 -0.25 11.29
C TRP A 148 22.35 -1.41 10.90
N LEU A 149 21.86 -2.64 10.94
CA LEU A 149 22.67 -3.85 10.70
C LEU A 149 22.69 -4.29 9.23
N LEU A 150 21.59 -4.11 8.49
CA LEU A 150 21.49 -4.59 7.12
C LEU A 150 21.76 -3.46 6.11
N HIS A 151 22.69 -3.77 5.18
CA HIS A 151 22.90 -2.94 4.01
C HIS A 151 21.61 -2.87 3.18
N PRO A 152 21.21 -1.68 2.64
CA PRO A 152 19.97 -1.53 1.88
C PRO A 152 19.77 -2.54 0.75
N ASP A 153 20.82 -2.86 -0.01
CA ASP A 153 20.72 -3.83 -1.10
C ASP A 153 20.40 -5.25 -0.63
N LEU A 154 20.94 -5.65 0.54
CA LEU A 154 20.63 -6.96 1.13
C LEU A 154 19.18 -7.01 1.64
N ALA A 155 18.73 -5.93 2.27
CA ALA A 155 17.37 -5.82 2.74
C ALA A 155 16.36 -5.86 1.58
N MET A 156 16.64 -5.16 0.48
CA MET A 156 15.80 -5.18 -0.73
C MET A 156 15.74 -6.58 -1.36
N ARG A 157 16.90 -7.25 -1.47
CA ARG A 157 16.94 -8.65 -1.98
C ARG A 157 16.15 -9.61 -1.10
N PHE A 158 16.30 -9.50 0.21
CA PHE A 158 15.55 -10.28 1.18
C PHE A 158 14.05 -10.00 1.08
N GLY A 159 13.65 -8.72 1.02
CA GLY A 159 12.26 -8.31 0.91
C GLY A 159 11.59 -8.86 -0.35
N HIS A 160 12.22 -8.73 -1.51
CA HIS A 160 11.68 -9.31 -2.76
C HIS A 160 11.60 -10.84 -2.74
N TRP A 161 12.57 -11.51 -2.13
CA TRP A 161 12.52 -12.97 -1.96
C TRP A 161 11.36 -13.38 -1.07
N TRP A 162 11.18 -12.69 0.07
CA TRP A 162 10.11 -12.94 1.03
C TRP A 162 8.74 -12.69 0.40
N SER A 163 8.57 -11.56 -0.24
CA SER A 163 7.35 -11.18 -0.95
C SER A 163 6.97 -12.22 -2.03
N GLY A 164 7.94 -12.63 -2.84
CA GLY A 164 7.72 -13.67 -3.85
C GLY A 164 7.27 -15.01 -3.27
N LYS A 165 7.73 -15.37 -2.07
CA LYS A 165 7.30 -16.59 -1.36
C LYS A 165 5.88 -16.43 -0.81
N SER A 166 5.55 -15.28 -0.23
CA SER A 166 4.22 -14.98 0.31
C SER A 166 3.14 -15.07 -0.77
N ARG A 167 3.34 -14.44 -1.94
CA ARG A 167 2.39 -14.51 -3.05
C ARG A 167 2.12 -15.94 -3.56
N LYS A 168 3.14 -16.81 -3.58
CA LYS A 168 2.98 -18.21 -4.00
C LYS A 168 2.13 -19.02 -3.03
N SER A 169 2.10 -18.64 -1.74
CA SER A 169 1.30 -19.34 -0.73
C SER A 169 -0.18 -18.92 -0.72
N HIS A 170 -0.50 -17.73 -1.25
CA HIS A 170 -1.88 -17.21 -1.27
C HIS A 170 -2.59 -17.35 -2.64
N GLY A 171 -1.93 -17.95 -3.63
CA GLY A 171 -2.41 -18.01 -5.00
C GLY A 171 -2.27 -16.65 -5.69
N ALA A 172 -2.02 -16.66 -7.00
CA ALA A 172 -1.93 -15.43 -7.78
C ALA A 172 -3.33 -14.78 -7.89
N GLU A 173 -3.77 -14.07 -6.86
CA GLU A 173 -4.97 -13.26 -6.95
C GLU A 173 -4.69 -12.04 -7.84
N ALA A 174 -5.57 -11.87 -8.82
CA ALA A 174 -5.51 -10.77 -9.74
C ALA A 174 -5.68 -9.44 -9.00
N VAL A 175 -4.90 -8.43 -9.42
CA VAL A 175 -5.04 -7.05 -8.95
C VAL A 175 -6.51 -6.64 -8.99
N SER A 176 -7.09 -6.37 -7.82
CA SER A 176 -8.49 -5.93 -7.73
C SER A 176 -8.53 -4.40 -7.78
N TYR A 177 -8.98 -3.86 -8.90
CA TYR A 177 -9.37 -2.46 -9.00
C TYR A 177 -10.87 -2.35 -8.76
N THR A 178 -11.29 -1.87 -7.62
CA THR A 178 -12.71 -1.70 -7.30
C THR A 178 -13.13 -0.27 -7.58
N HIS A 179 -13.97 -0.09 -8.58
CA HIS A 179 -14.72 1.14 -8.79
C HIS A 179 -15.98 1.05 -7.92
N LEU A 180 -15.94 1.62 -6.74
CA LEU A 180 -17.17 1.83 -5.98
C LEU A 180 -17.83 3.13 -6.50
N ARG A 181 -18.65 3.04 -7.54
CA ARG A 181 -19.77 3.96 -7.67
C ARG A 181 -20.66 3.70 -6.44
N ALA A 182 -20.89 4.72 -5.64
CA ALA A 182 -21.90 4.67 -4.58
C ALA A 182 -23.28 4.59 -5.24
N HIS A 183 -23.61 3.44 -5.80
CA HIS A 183 -25.00 3.04 -6.02
C HIS A 183 -25.47 2.44 -4.71
N GLU A 184 -26.61 2.92 -4.24
CA GLU A 184 -27.33 2.42 -3.09
C GLU A 184 -27.33 0.90 -3.12
N THR A 185 -26.59 0.27 -2.22
CA THR A 185 -26.77 -1.16 -1.91
C THR A 185 -27.76 -1.25 -0.79
N PRO A 186 -28.81 -2.09 -0.94
CA PRO A 186 -29.76 -2.35 0.15
C PRO A 186 -29.03 -2.98 1.34
N GLU A 187 -29.51 -2.65 2.52
CA GLU A 187 -29.14 -3.19 3.81
C GLU A 187 -28.98 -4.71 3.76
N HIS A 188 -27.76 -5.21 3.75
CA HIS A 188 -27.36 -6.56 4.19
C HIS A 188 -25.88 -6.78 3.91
N LEU A 189 -25.01 -6.33 4.84
CA LEU A 189 -23.73 -6.95 5.10
C LEU A 189 -23.44 -6.78 6.59
N VAL A 190 -23.76 -7.87 7.31
CA VAL A 190 -23.31 -8.12 8.66
C VAL A 190 -21.86 -8.57 8.60
#